data_4a680fb1d98fd52f086e1f989ba53e77
#
_entry.id   4a680fb1d98fd52f086e1f989ba53e77
#
_cell.length_a   1.000
_cell.length_b   1.000
_cell.length_c   1.000
_cell.angle_alpha   90.00
_cell.angle_beta   90.00
_cell.angle_gamma   90.00
#
_symmetry.space_group_name_H-M   'P 1'
#
loop_
_entity.id
_entity.type
_entity.pdbx_description
1 polymer ?
#
loop_
_entity_poly.entity_id
_entity_poly.type
_entity_poly.pdbx_seq_one_letter_code
_entity_poly.pdbx_strand_id
1 'polypeptide(L)'
;FMMAAEQFQMSLPLVEYKIDREIIYQRVRDGYVNATAMCKAAGKLFGHYNSVKAHEEFFAELSGDIGIPISELIQAVKGGDPKLQGTWVHPRVAIHLAQWLSPKFAVKVSKWVMDWMSGSVPGGNLPYHLRRYMANLTNVPAGHFSMLNEMTIGLIAPLEQMGYVLPEKMI
;
A
#
# COMPACT_ATOMS: atom_id res chain seq x y z
N PHE A 1 20.60 -5.39 17.05
CA PHE A 1 20.57 -4.87 15.68
C PHE A 1 19.43 -5.45 14.85
N MET A 2 19.20 -6.76 14.88
CA MET A 2 18.07 -7.40 14.21
C MET A 2 16.70 -7.05 14.83
N MET A 3 16.61 -6.95 16.16
CA MET A 3 15.35 -6.58 16.84
C MET A 3 14.87 -5.16 16.49
N ALA A 4 15.78 -4.20 16.26
CA ALA A 4 15.41 -2.84 15.89
C ALA A 4 14.82 -2.77 14.45
N ALA A 5 15.31 -3.59 13.53
CA ALA A 5 14.80 -3.65 12.17
C ALA A 5 13.42 -4.33 12.12
N GLU A 6 13.20 -5.39 12.89
CA GLU A 6 11.90 -6.04 12.99
C GLU A 6 10.85 -5.16 13.69
N GLN A 7 11.23 -4.46 14.77
CA GLN A 7 10.34 -3.52 15.43
C GLN A 7 9.99 -2.32 14.55
N PHE A 8 10.91 -1.89 13.71
CA PHE A 8 10.65 -0.80 12.77
C PHE A 8 9.71 -1.23 11.64
N GLN A 9 9.82 -2.46 11.14
CA GLN A 9 8.88 -3.02 10.16
C GLN A 9 7.47 -3.21 10.74
N MET A 10 7.34 -3.53 12.02
CA MET A 10 6.05 -3.66 12.70
C MET A 10 5.35 -2.33 12.96
N SER A 11 6.07 -1.21 12.89
CA SER A 11 5.52 0.13 13.14
C SER A 11 5.12 0.89 11.87
N LEU A 12 5.14 0.25 10.70
CA LEU A 12 4.68 0.90 9.46
C LEU A 12 3.20 1.25 9.59
N PRO A 13 2.85 2.53 9.41
CA PRO A 13 1.47 2.96 9.61
C PRO A 13 0.54 2.32 8.58
N LEU A 14 -0.57 1.80 9.10
CA LEU A 14 -1.67 1.26 8.32
C LEU A 14 -2.85 2.22 8.40
N VAL A 15 -3.52 2.44 7.28
CA VAL A 15 -4.83 3.10 7.26
C VAL A 15 -5.90 2.03 7.39
N GLU A 16 -6.86 2.29 8.27
CA GLU A 16 -7.99 1.39 8.52
C GLU A 16 -9.22 1.89 7.77
N TYR A 17 -9.84 1.00 7.01
CA TYR A 17 -11.12 1.25 6.36
C TYR A 17 -12.16 0.25 6.85
N LYS A 18 -13.30 0.73 7.31
CA LYS A 18 -14.41 -0.11 7.73
C LYS A 18 -15.41 -0.30 6.59
N ILE A 19 -15.66 -1.56 6.25
CA ILE A 19 -16.77 -1.95 5.38
C ILE A 19 -17.59 -3.04 6.12
N ASP A 20 -18.82 -2.70 6.46
CA ASP A 20 -19.72 -3.55 7.24
C ASP A 20 -19.07 -3.98 8.58
N ARG A 21 -18.71 -5.25 8.74
CA ARG A 21 -18.08 -5.78 9.95
C ARG A 21 -16.58 -6.03 9.82
N GLU A 22 -16.04 -5.80 8.63
CA GLU A 22 -14.63 -6.07 8.34
C GLU A 22 -13.81 -4.79 8.33
N ILE A 23 -12.57 -4.91 8.80
CA ILE A 23 -11.57 -3.85 8.72
C ILE A 23 -10.58 -4.22 7.62
N ILE A 24 -10.41 -3.31 6.67
CA ILE A 24 -9.48 -3.47 5.56
C ILE A 24 -8.33 -2.49 5.76
N TYR A 25 -7.12 -3.01 5.76
CA TYR A 25 -5.92 -2.20 5.93
C TYR A 25 -5.28 -1.84 4.59
N GLN A 26 -4.77 -0.62 4.52
CA GLN A 26 -3.90 -0.14 3.45
C GLN A 26 -2.56 0.28 4.03
N ARG A 27 -1.46 -0.14 3.41
CA ARG A 27 -0.12 0.29 3.81
C ARG A 27 0.13 1.72 3.32
N VAL A 28 0.52 2.61 4.23
CA VAL A 28 0.82 4.00 3.87
C VAL A 28 2.09 4.08 3.00
N ARG A 29 3.05 3.19 3.23
CA ARG A 29 4.34 3.17 2.54
C ARG A 29 4.23 3.05 1.02
N ASP A 30 3.41 2.15 0.53
CA ASP A 30 3.30 1.79 -0.88
C ASP A 30 1.86 1.71 -1.41
N GLY A 31 0.88 1.97 -0.54
CA GLY A 31 -0.53 1.97 -0.89
C GLY A 31 -1.16 0.59 -1.10
N TYR A 32 -0.42 -0.49 -0.83
CA TYR A 32 -0.96 -1.85 -0.98
C TYR A 32 -2.13 -2.08 -0.03
N VAL A 33 -3.15 -2.75 -0.53
CA VAL A 33 -4.39 -3.01 0.19
C VAL A 33 -4.52 -4.51 0.48
N ASN A 34 -5.04 -4.87 1.64
CA ASN A 34 -5.27 -6.26 2.01
C ASN A 34 -6.44 -6.86 1.22
N ALA A 35 -6.12 -7.59 0.17
CA ALA A 35 -7.09 -8.23 -0.72
C ALA A 35 -7.88 -9.35 -0.03
N THR A 36 -7.27 -10.08 0.91
CA THR A 36 -7.96 -11.12 1.68
C THR A 36 -9.11 -10.52 2.49
N ALA A 37 -8.86 -9.39 3.17
CA ALA A 37 -9.90 -8.69 3.91
C ALA A 37 -10.99 -8.10 3.00
N MET A 38 -10.61 -7.57 1.83
CA MET A 38 -11.57 -7.09 0.82
C MET A 38 -12.51 -8.21 0.36
N CYS A 39 -11.95 -9.36 -0.01
CA CYS A 39 -12.75 -10.52 -0.46
C CYS A 39 -13.64 -11.06 0.66
N LYS A 40 -13.11 -11.15 1.89
CA LYS A 40 -13.89 -11.58 3.06
C LYS A 40 -15.09 -10.67 3.31
N ALA A 41 -14.90 -9.36 3.24
CA ALA A 41 -15.98 -8.38 3.38
C ALA A 41 -17.07 -8.50 2.29
N ALA A 42 -16.71 -8.97 1.11
CA ALA A 42 -17.63 -9.21 0.00
C ALA A 42 -18.17 -10.64 -0.06
N GLY A 43 -17.79 -11.53 0.87
CA GLY A 43 -18.19 -12.94 0.87
C GLY A 43 -17.60 -13.76 -0.28
N LYS A 44 -16.42 -13.35 -0.79
CA LYS A 44 -15.72 -14.01 -1.90
C LYS A 44 -14.32 -14.48 -1.48
N LEU A 45 -13.68 -15.30 -2.28
CA LEU A 45 -12.32 -15.78 -2.06
C LEU A 45 -11.35 -15.16 -3.06
N PHE A 46 -10.22 -14.70 -2.61
CA PHE A 46 -9.17 -14.13 -3.47
C PHE A 46 -8.67 -15.14 -4.50
N GLY A 47 -8.62 -16.44 -4.16
CA GLY A 47 -8.24 -17.50 -5.09
C GLY A 47 -9.13 -17.55 -6.34
N HIS A 48 -10.43 -17.27 -6.22
CA HIS A 48 -11.32 -17.20 -7.36
C HIS A 48 -10.99 -16.02 -8.29
N TYR A 49 -10.70 -14.86 -7.72
CA TYR A 49 -10.22 -13.71 -8.49
C TYR A 49 -8.91 -14.01 -9.22
N ASN A 50 -7.95 -14.60 -8.51
CA ASN A 50 -6.63 -14.89 -9.06
C ASN A 50 -6.61 -15.99 -10.12
N SER A 51 -7.64 -16.84 -10.18
CA SER A 51 -7.75 -17.95 -11.15
C SER A 51 -8.45 -17.56 -12.45
N VAL A 52 -8.97 -16.35 -12.59
CA VAL A 52 -9.65 -15.91 -13.81
C VAL A 52 -8.61 -15.54 -14.87
N LYS A 53 -8.67 -16.19 -16.03
CA LYS A 53 -7.70 -15.99 -17.13
C LYS A 53 -7.58 -14.53 -17.57
N ALA A 54 -8.69 -13.81 -17.69
CA ALA A 54 -8.68 -12.38 -18.04
C ALA A 54 -7.95 -11.52 -16.99
N HIS A 55 -7.92 -11.95 -15.73
CA HIS A 55 -7.18 -11.27 -14.68
C HIS A 55 -5.67 -11.53 -14.78
N GLU A 56 -5.26 -12.72 -15.20
CA GLU A 56 -3.85 -13.03 -15.50
C GLU A 56 -3.31 -12.13 -16.61
N GLU A 57 -4.11 -11.93 -17.66
CA GLU A 57 -3.78 -11.00 -18.74
C GLU A 57 -3.64 -9.55 -18.21
N PHE A 58 -4.57 -9.12 -17.35
CA PHE A 58 -4.47 -7.82 -16.69
C PHE A 58 -3.19 -7.68 -15.86
N PHE A 59 -2.80 -8.69 -15.09
CA PHE A 59 -1.56 -8.64 -14.30
C PHE A 59 -0.32 -8.55 -15.20
N ALA A 60 -0.31 -9.26 -16.32
CA ALA A 60 0.80 -9.23 -17.28
C ALA A 60 0.93 -7.82 -17.90
N GLU A 61 -0.17 -7.24 -18.36
CA GLU A 61 -0.20 -5.89 -18.93
C GLU A 61 0.22 -4.83 -17.89
N LEU A 62 -0.31 -4.93 -16.67
CA LEU A 62 0.05 -4.02 -15.59
C LEU A 62 1.52 -4.13 -15.21
N SER A 63 2.04 -5.35 -15.11
CA SER A 63 3.46 -5.60 -14.82
C SER A 63 4.37 -4.97 -15.89
N GLY A 64 3.99 -5.08 -17.16
CA GLY A 64 4.71 -4.44 -18.27
C GLY A 64 4.65 -2.91 -18.23
N ASP A 65 3.49 -2.36 -17.90
CA ASP A 65 3.24 -0.90 -17.86
C ASP A 65 4.02 -0.20 -16.74
N ILE A 66 4.06 -0.79 -15.54
CA ILE A 66 4.68 -0.17 -14.37
C ILE A 66 6.07 -0.71 -14.03
N GLY A 67 6.54 -1.75 -14.73
CA GLY A 67 7.87 -2.33 -14.52
C GLY A 67 8.04 -3.08 -13.20
N ILE A 68 6.95 -3.58 -12.60
CA ILE A 68 6.95 -4.39 -11.38
C ILE A 68 6.59 -5.84 -11.72
N PRO A 69 7.38 -6.84 -11.29
CA PRO A 69 7.04 -8.25 -11.53
C PRO A 69 5.68 -8.64 -10.93
N ILE A 70 4.96 -9.56 -11.55
CA ILE A 70 3.66 -10.03 -11.05
C ILE A 70 3.76 -10.55 -9.62
N SER A 71 4.87 -11.20 -9.27
CA SER A 71 5.14 -11.68 -7.91
C SER A 71 5.19 -10.58 -6.85
N GLU A 72 5.47 -9.35 -7.25
CA GLU A 72 5.47 -8.18 -6.37
C GLU A 72 4.14 -7.42 -6.39
N LEU A 73 3.35 -7.57 -7.45
CA LEU A 73 2.00 -6.99 -7.52
C LEU A 73 1.05 -7.63 -6.51
N ILE A 74 1.27 -8.90 -6.20
CA ILE A 74 0.47 -9.72 -5.29
C ILE A 74 1.41 -10.39 -4.31
N GLN A 75 1.38 -9.94 -3.06
CA GLN A 75 2.29 -10.38 -2.01
C GLN A 75 1.52 -11.13 -0.92
N ALA A 76 1.88 -12.38 -0.68
CA ALA A 76 1.32 -13.17 0.42
C ALA A 76 2.19 -13.03 1.67
N VAL A 77 1.59 -12.63 2.78
CA VAL A 77 2.24 -12.54 4.10
C VAL A 77 1.63 -13.56 5.04
N LYS A 78 2.48 -14.44 5.56
CA LYS A 78 2.11 -15.51 6.50
C LYS A 78 2.87 -15.33 7.82
N GLY A 79 2.16 -15.49 8.91
CA GLY A 79 2.74 -15.33 10.26
C GLY A 79 2.96 -13.88 10.67
N GLY A 80 3.45 -13.68 11.89
CA GLY A 80 3.65 -12.35 12.48
C GLY A 80 2.36 -11.68 12.94
N ASP A 81 2.33 -10.35 12.90
CA ASP A 81 1.16 -9.56 13.32
C ASP A 81 -0.08 -9.92 12.48
N PRO A 82 -1.20 -10.30 13.10
CA PRO A 82 -2.45 -10.60 12.40
C PRO A 82 -2.94 -9.50 11.45
N LYS A 83 -2.66 -8.25 11.75
CA LYS A 83 -3.01 -7.10 10.88
C LYS A 83 -2.24 -7.09 9.56
N LEU A 84 -1.05 -7.68 9.53
CA LEU A 84 -0.18 -7.74 8.36
C LEU A 84 -0.35 -9.03 7.55
N GLN A 85 -1.07 -10.01 8.10
CA GLN A 85 -1.29 -11.30 7.42
C GLN A 85 -2.31 -11.17 6.29
N GLY A 86 -2.14 -12.01 5.28
CA GLY A 86 -3.03 -12.11 4.13
C GLY A 86 -2.32 -11.78 2.82
N THR A 87 -3.10 -11.56 1.78
CA THR A 87 -2.62 -11.19 0.46
C THR A 87 -2.73 -9.69 0.28
N TRP A 88 -1.60 -9.04 0.00
CA TRP A 88 -1.51 -7.61 -0.24
C TRP A 88 -1.33 -7.36 -1.73
N VAL A 89 -2.11 -6.46 -2.28
CA VAL A 89 -2.10 -6.17 -3.71
C VAL A 89 -1.77 -4.71 -3.99
N HIS A 90 -1.07 -4.49 -5.11
CA HIS A 90 -0.74 -3.17 -5.61
C HIS A 90 -2.02 -2.30 -5.74
N PRO A 91 -1.97 -0.97 -5.51
CA PRO A 91 -3.15 -0.09 -5.58
C PRO A 91 -4.00 -0.25 -6.84
N ARG A 92 -3.36 -0.38 -8.01
CA ARG A 92 -4.09 -0.60 -9.28
C ARG A 92 -4.75 -1.98 -9.35
N VAL A 93 -4.14 -3.01 -8.76
CA VAL A 93 -4.76 -4.33 -8.61
C VAL A 93 -5.94 -4.27 -7.64
N ALA A 94 -5.81 -3.50 -6.56
CA ALA A 94 -6.90 -3.31 -5.60
C ALA A 94 -8.15 -2.70 -6.24
N ILE A 95 -7.98 -1.72 -7.12
CA ILE A 95 -9.08 -1.11 -7.88
C ILE A 95 -9.75 -2.15 -8.80
N HIS A 96 -8.96 -2.93 -9.53
CA HIS A 96 -9.47 -3.98 -10.41
C HIS A 96 -10.21 -5.09 -9.64
N LEU A 97 -9.63 -5.53 -8.49
CA LEU A 97 -10.29 -6.46 -7.59
C LEU A 97 -11.62 -5.92 -7.07
N ALA A 98 -11.64 -4.66 -6.66
CA ALA A 98 -12.84 -4.00 -6.15
C ALA A 98 -13.98 -3.98 -7.19
N GLN A 99 -13.67 -3.74 -8.46
CA GLN A 99 -14.63 -3.82 -9.57
C GLN A 99 -15.22 -5.21 -9.73
N TRP A 100 -14.40 -6.24 -9.57
CA TRP A 100 -14.86 -7.64 -9.61
C TRP A 100 -15.71 -8.01 -8.38
N LEU A 101 -15.44 -7.42 -7.22
CA LEU A 101 -16.20 -7.70 -6.00
C LEU A 101 -17.61 -7.11 -6.06
N SER A 102 -17.73 -5.81 -6.26
CA SER A 102 -19.01 -5.12 -6.41
C SER A 102 -18.84 -3.64 -6.76
N PRO A 103 -19.90 -2.96 -7.28
CA PRO A 103 -19.89 -1.52 -7.47
C PRO A 103 -19.61 -0.73 -6.18
N LYS A 104 -20.12 -1.18 -5.03
CA LYS A 104 -19.86 -0.59 -3.71
C LYS A 104 -18.35 -0.56 -3.39
N PHE A 105 -17.66 -1.69 -3.62
CA PHE A 105 -16.21 -1.77 -3.44
C PHE A 105 -15.45 -0.94 -4.45
N ALA A 106 -15.86 -0.95 -5.71
CA ALA A 106 -15.23 -0.17 -6.77
C ALA A 106 -15.18 1.32 -6.41
N VAL A 107 -16.28 1.90 -5.94
CA VAL A 107 -16.36 3.31 -5.54
C VAL A 107 -15.49 3.58 -4.31
N LYS A 108 -15.57 2.75 -3.28
CA LYS A 108 -14.82 2.96 -2.03
C LYS A 108 -13.32 2.82 -2.22
N VAL A 109 -12.88 1.75 -2.86
CA VAL A 109 -11.45 1.45 -3.02
C VAL A 109 -10.76 2.43 -3.96
N SER A 110 -11.41 2.84 -5.05
CA SER A 110 -10.86 3.89 -5.90
C SER A 110 -10.68 5.22 -5.14
N LYS A 111 -11.63 5.57 -4.25
CA LYS A 111 -11.46 6.72 -3.37
C LYS A 111 -10.27 6.56 -2.42
N TRP A 112 -10.11 5.40 -1.78
CA TRP A 112 -8.98 5.16 -0.87
C TRP A 112 -7.62 5.31 -1.57
N VAL A 113 -7.52 4.77 -2.77
CA VAL A 113 -6.29 4.87 -3.57
C VAL A 113 -6.03 6.32 -3.97
N MET A 114 -7.05 7.06 -4.39
CA MET A 114 -6.91 8.49 -4.71
C MET A 114 -6.51 9.31 -3.49
N ASP A 115 -7.14 9.07 -2.33
CA ASP A 115 -6.81 9.76 -1.07
C ASP A 115 -5.36 9.45 -0.66
N TRP A 116 -4.92 8.21 -0.79
CA TRP A 116 -3.53 7.84 -0.54
C TRP A 116 -2.57 8.55 -1.49
N MET A 117 -2.83 8.56 -2.79
CA MET A 117 -1.98 9.21 -3.81
C MET A 117 -1.88 10.73 -3.61
N SER A 118 -2.94 11.36 -3.13
CA SER A 118 -2.98 12.81 -2.86
C SER A 118 -2.44 13.18 -1.46
N GLY A 119 -2.11 12.20 -0.63
CA GLY A 119 -1.71 12.42 0.76
C GLY A 119 -2.86 12.71 1.73
N SER A 120 -4.12 12.59 1.29
CA SER A 120 -5.34 12.87 2.07
C SER A 120 -5.91 11.60 2.72
N VAL A 121 -5.10 10.85 3.48
CA VAL A 121 -5.57 9.62 4.12
C VAL A 121 -6.47 9.91 5.31
N PRO A 122 -7.58 9.15 5.49
CA PRO A 122 -8.50 9.35 6.61
C PRO A 122 -7.82 9.11 7.97
N GLY A 123 -8.08 10.01 8.92
CA GLY A 123 -7.73 9.82 10.33
C GLY A 123 -6.30 10.20 10.73
N GLY A 124 -5.53 10.85 9.89
CA GLY A 124 -4.18 11.05 10.27
C GLY A 124 -3.45 12.30 9.84
N ASN A 125 -2.89 12.98 10.81
CA ASN A 125 -1.63 13.64 10.60
C ASN A 125 -0.58 12.58 10.27
N LEU A 126 -0.41 12.29 8.97
CA LEU A 126 0.73 11.49 8.53
C LEU A 126 2.01 12.16 9.06
N PRO A 127 2.92 11.41 9.66
CA PRO A 127 4.22 11.92 10.00
C PRO A 127 4.85 12.66 8.81
N TYR A 128 5.51 13.76 9.07
CA TYR A 128 6.07 14.62 8.03
C TYR A 128 6.96 13.85 7.03
N HIS A 129 7.79 12.93 7.51
CA HIS A 129 8.66 12.11 6.66
C HIS A 129 7.87 11.24 5.67
N LEU A 130 6.69 10.74 6.06
CA LEU A 130 5.82 9.96 5.17
C LEU A 130 5.14 10.85 4.12
N ARG A 131 4.67 12.04 4.51
CA ARG A 131 4.13 13.01 3.55
C ARG A 131 5.17 13.40 2.51
N ARG A 132 6.39 13.66 2.96
CA ARG A 132 7.52 13.97 2.08
C ARG A 132 7.85 12.82 1.13
N TYR A 133 7.90 11.60 1.64
CA TYR A 133 8.11 10.41 0.83
C TYR A 133 7.04 10.28 -0.26
N MET A 134 5.77 10.38 0.13
CA MET A 134 4.64 10.28 -0.81
C MET A 134 4.66 11.40 -1.86
N ALA A 135 4.99 12.63 -1.46
CA ALA A 135 5.08 13.77 -2.38
C ALA A 135 6.18 13.61 -3.46
N ASN A 136 7.19 12.81 -3.18
CA ASN A 136 8.32 12.58 -4.09
C ASN A 136 8.30 11.22 -4.79
N LEU A 137 7.33 10.37 -4.48
CA LEU A 137 7.24 9.01 -5.02
C LEU A 137 7.15 8.98 -6.55
N THR A 138 6.43 9.94 -7.13
CA THR A 138 6.25 10.06 -8.59
C THR A 138 7.51 10.52 -9.33
N ASN A 139 8.50 11.02 -8.62
CA ASN A 139 9.77 11.48 -9.20
C ASN A 139 10.78 10.32 -9.40
N VAL A 140 10.44 9.13 -8.94
CA VAL A 140 11.30 7.95 -9.08
C VAL A 140 10.80 7.11 -10.26
N PRO A 141 11.62 6.89 -11.29
CA PRO A 141 11.23 6.05 -12.42
C PRO A 141 10.91 4.62 -11.98
N ALA A 142 9.96 3.99 -12.67
CA ALA A 142 9.61 2.59 -12.42
C ALA A 142 10.85 1.67 -12.50
N GLY A 143 10.95 0.74 -11.57
CA GLY A 143 12.09 -0.19 -11.49
C GLY A 143 13.39 0.38 -10.93
N HIS A 144 13.40 1.65 -10.51
CA HIS A 144 14.57 2.25 -9.87
C HIS A 144 14.41 2.25 -8.36
N PHE A 145 15.53 1.99 -7.67
CA PHE A 145 15.60 2.07 -6.23
C PHE A 145 15.57 3.53 -5.78
N SER A 146 14.69 3.85 -4.85
CA SER A 146 14.58 5.22 -4.33
C SER A 146 15.55 5.44 -3.19
N MET A 147 16.60 6.20 -3.43
CA MET A 147 17.46 6.71 -2.34
C MET A 147 16.67 7.54 -1.33
N LEU A 148 15.58 8.19 -1.75
CA LEU A 148 14.67 8.91 -0.85
C LEU A 148 14.03 7.98 0.19
N ASN A 149 13.73 6.74 -0.18
CA ASN A 149 13.18 5.76 0.75
C ASN A 149 14.18 5.42 1.87
N GLU A 150 15.42 5.14 1.51
CA GLU A 150 16.49 4.88 2.49
C GLU A 150 16.80 6.10 3.36
N MET A 151 16.90 7.28 2.75
CA MET A 151 17.14 8.53 3.47
C MET A 151 15.96 8.86 4.40
N THR A 152 14.73 8.62 3.97
CA THR A 152 13.55 8.87 4.79
C THR A 152 13.55 8.00 6.04
N ILE A 153 13.85 6.73 5.88
CA ILE A 153 13.86 5.76 6.98
C ILE A 153 15.09 5.93 7.86
N GLY A 154 16.28 6.03 7.27
CA GLY A 154 17.53 5.99 8.01
C GLY A 154 17.99 7.35 8.57
N LEU A 155 17.61 8.45 7.96
CA LEU A 155 18.10 9.78 8.30
C LEU A 155 16.99 10.78 8.64
N ILE A 156 15.99 10.91 7.77
CA ILE A 156 14.97 11.96 7.91
C ILE A 156 14.06 11.71 9.12
N ALA A 157 13.59 10.49 9.32
CA ALA A 157 12.72 10.16 10.43
C ALA A 157 13.39 10.39 11.81
N PRO A 158 14.63 9.98 12.04
CA PRO A 158 15.35 10.32 13.28
C PRO A 158 15.53 11.83 13.49
N LEU A 159 15.84 12.59 12.44
CA LEU A 159 16.00 14.04 12.54
C LEU A 159 14.68 14.73 12.93
N GLU A 160 13.56 14.30 12.37
CA GLU A 160 12.24 14.83 12.75
C GLU A 160 11.87 14.53 14.20
N GLN A 161 12.23 13.33 14.70
CA GLN A 161 12.03 12.98 16.10
C GLN A 161 12.84 13.89 17.03
N MET A 162 13.96 14.44 16.55
CA MET A 162 14.78 15.43 17.25
C MET A 162 14.27 16.87 17.09
N GLY A 163 13.18 17.09 16.35
CA GLY A 163 12.55 18.39 16.17
C GLY A 163 13.01 19.19 14.95
N TYR A 164 13.81 18.59 14.06
CA TYR A 164 14.19 19.26 12.80
C TYR A 164 13.05 19.22 11.78
N VAL A 165 12.78 20.34 11.14
CA VAL A 165 11.78 20.48 10.09
C VAL A 165 12.48 20.57 8.74
N LEU A 166 12.13 19.66 7.83
CA LEU A 166 12.69 19.60 6.48
C LEU A 166 11.64 20.01 5.45
N PRO A 167 12.04 20.55 4.27
CA PRO A 167 11.10 20.92 3.22
C PRO A 167 10.27 19.73 2.73
N GLU A 168 8.98 19.94 2.46
CA GLU A 168 8.09 18.87 1.97
C GLU A 168 8.42 18.42 0.55
N LYS A 169 8.93 19.30 -0.27
CA LYS A 169 9.42 18.98 -1.62
C LYS A 169 10.90 19.28 -1.74
N MET A 170 11.63 18.36 -2.35
CA MET A 170 12.96 18.66 -2.85
C MET A 170 12.84 19.42 -4.17
N ILE A 171 13.60 20.46 -4.26
CA ILE A 171 13.70 21.30 -5.47
C ILE A 171 14.57 20.55 -6.50
#